data_313ecff9c3410ee6a7c49cd8f4ee6642
#
_entry.id   313ecff9c3410ee6a7c49cd8f4ee6642
#
_cell.length_a   1.000
_cell.length_b   1.000
_cell.length_c   1.000
_cell.angle_alpha   90.00
_cell.angle_beta   90.00
_cell.angle_gamma   90.00
#
_symmetry.space_group_name_H-M   'P 1'
#
loop_
_entity.id
_entity.type
_entity.pdbx_description
1 polymer ?
#
loop_
_entity_poly.entity_id
_entity_poly.type
_entity_poly.pdbx_seq_one_letter_code
_entity_poly.pdbx_strand_id
1 'polypeptide(L)'
;MEATRVRQATIDDLLERVLDKGIVLSTDLIIGVAGIPLIGISLQAAIASVETMIEYGFMKAWDEELREYAARELQRKKLALSPGEAILLDMFGSHWYSDGIYRAWRPGRLYLTDRRLILYRQEPAEVLFQTPLVEIQDLMVNEETYFTGVQRDLLYLSLATGEVVSLYAEDIGA
;
A
#
# COMPACT_ATOMS: atom_id res chain seq x y z
N MET A 1 -56.33 8.28 20.41
CA MET A 1 -55.19 7.35 20.49
C MET A 1 -54.28 7.64 19.30
N GLU A 2 -53.20 8.40 19.53
CA GLU A 2 -52.19 8.70 18.48
C GLU A 2 -51.25 7.50 18.35
N ALA A 3 -51.13 7.04 17.11
CA ALA A 3 -50.21 5.97 16.77
C ALA A 3 -48.75 6.48 16.93
N THR A 4 -48.06 5.95 17.91
CA THR A 4 -46.62 6.19 18.09
C THR A 4 -45.90 5.77 16.80
N ARG A 5 -45.37 6.74 16.06
CA ARG A 5 -44.49 6.49 14.90
C ARG A 5 -43.30 5.66 15.37
N VAL A 6 -43.26 4.42 14.96
CA VAL A 6 -42.05 3.59 15.07
C VAL A 6 -40.97 4.30 14.28
N ARG A 7 -39.94 4.83 14.97
CA ARG A 7 -38.72 5.34 14.32
C ARG A 7 -38.17 4.19 13.48
N GLN A 8 -38.21 4.32 12.17
CA GLN A 8 -37.45 3.44 11.29
C GLN A 8 -35.99 3.72 11.56
N ALA A 9 -35.31 2.76 12.17
CA ALA A 9 -33.86 2.82 12.33
C ALA A 9 -33.21 2.84 10.93
N THR A 10 -32.41 3.83 10.67
CA THR A 10 -31.64 3.92 9.43
C THR A 10 -30.40 3.00 9.50
N ILE A 11 -29.82 2.71 8.36
CA ILE A 11 -28.55 1.94 8.32
C ILE A 11 -27.46 2.67 9.10
N ASP A 12 -27.46 4.00 9.07
CA ASP A 12 -26.52 4.84 9.81
C ASP A 12 -26.69 4.67 11.33
N ASP A 13 -27.94 4.68 11.83
CA ASP A 13 -28.23 4.43 13.25
C ASP A 13 -27.78 3.02 13.70
N LEU A 14 -27.91 2.02 12.81
CA LEU A 14 -27.44 0.67 13.09
C LEU A 14 -25.91 0.59 13.10
N LEU A 15 -25.26 1.25 12.15
CA LEU A 15 -23.80 1.27 12.03
C LEU A 15 -23.16 1.97 13.22
N GLU A 16 -23.68 3.15 13.60
CA GLU A 16 -23.24 3.88 14.78
C GLU A 16 -23.36 3.01 16.04
N ARG A 17 -24.50 2.33 16.20
CA ARG A 17 -24.75 1.46 17.35
C ARG A 17 -23.83 0.23 17.39
N VAL A 18 -23.50 -0.32 16.22
CA VAL A 18 -22.54 -1.45 16.10
C VAL A 18 -21.12 -1.00 16.44
N LEU A 19 -20.73 0.18 16.00
CA LEU A 19 -19.41 0.73 16.28
C LEU A 19 -19.26 1.07 17.76
N ASP A 20 -20.26 1.71 18.36
CA ASP A 20 -20.22 2.15 19.77
C ASP A 20 -20.34 1.00 20.78
N LYS A 21 -21.23 0.04 20.52
CA LYS A 21 -21.56 -1.03 21.47
C LYS A 21 -20.98 -2.38 21.12
N GLY A 22 -20.49 -2.50 19.89
CA GLY A 22 -20.06 -3.77 19.34
C GLY A 22 -21.22 -4.72 19.04
N ILE A 23 -20.96 -5.68 18.20
CA ILE A 23 -21.82 -6.82 17.91
C ILE A 23 -20.99 -8.10 17.92
N VAL A 24 -21.51 -9.14 18.53
CA VAL A 24 -20.91 -10.47 18.48
C VAL A 24 -21.77 -11.33 17.55
N LEU A 25 -21.14 -11.83 16.51
CA LEU A 25 -21.74 -12.77 15.57
C LEU A 25 -21.21 -14.16 15.90
N SER A 26 -22.11 -15.12 16.05
CA SER A 26 -21.72 -16.53 16.18
C SER A 26 -22.48 -17.34 15.14
N THR A 27 -21.78 -18.23 14.48
CA THR A 27 -22.35 -19.15 13.50
C THR A 27 -21.68 -20.49 13.58
N ASP A 28 -22.46 -21.53 13.38
CA ASP A 28 -21.98 -22.90 13.32
C ASP A 28 -22.21 -23.43 11.89
N LEU A 29 -21.14 -23.99 11.32
CA LEU A 29 -21.17 -24.68 10.03
C LEU A 29 -20.98 -26.16 10.25
N ILE A 30 -21.93 -26.97 9.77
CA ILE A 30 -21.83 -28.42 9.83
C ILE A 30 -21.72 -28.94 8.39
N ILE A 31 -20.67 -29.67 8.12
CA ILE A 31 -20.44 -30.34 6.84
C ILE A 31 -20.73 -31.81 7.04
N GLY A 32 -21.72 -32.35 6.32
CA GLY A 32 -22.10 -33.74 6.36
C GLY A 32 -22.15 -34.38 4.98
N VAL A 33 -21.95 -35.70 4.94
CA VAL A 33 -22.10 -36.53 3.74
C VAL A 33 -23.14 -37.59 4.02
N ALA A 34 -24.13 -37.73 3.16
CA ALA A 34 -25.22 -38.68 3.28
C ALA A 34 -25.97 -38.63 4.63
N GLY A 35 -26.15 -37.42 5.19
CA GLY A 35 -26.83 -37.24 6.48
C GLY A 35 -25.97 -37.48 7.72
N ILE A 36 -24.69 -37.81 7.55
CA ILE A 36 -23.75 -38.01 8.65
C ILE A 36 -22.88 -36.74 8.79
N PRO A 37 -22.93 -36.02 9.95
CA PRO A 37 -22.06 -34.87 10.17
C PRO A 37 -20.61 -35.34 10.33
N LEU A 38 -19.73 -34.80 9.51
CA LEU A 38 -18.30 -35.13 9.51
C LEU A 38 -17.42 -34.06 10.16
N ILE A 39 -17.79 -32.77 9.94
CA ILE A 39 -17.01 -31.64 10.43
C ILE A 39 -17.98 -30.59 10.97
N GLY A 40 -17.74 -30.14 12.19
CA GLY A 40 -18.38 -28.98 12.79
C GLY A 40 -17.38 -27.85 12.92
N ILE A 41 -17.71 -26.67 12.46
CA ILE A 41 -16.90 -25.45 12.59
C ILE A 41 -17.76 -24.41 13.32
N SER A 42 -17.29 -23.96 14.50
CA SER A 42 -17.91 -22.85 15.21
C SER A 42 -17.09 -21.58 14.96
N LEU A 43 -17.73 -20.54 14.41
CA LEU A 43 -17.13 -19.27 14.10
C LEU A 43 -17.73 -18.20 15.00
N GLN A 44 -16.88 -17.42 15.65
CA GLN A 44 -17.28 -16.26 16.42
C GLN A 44 -16.50 -15.04 15.89
N ALA A 45 -17.24 -13.95 15.64
CA ALA A 45 -16.67 -12.68 15.23
C ALA A 45 -17.25 -11.56 16.09
N ALA A 46 -16.40 -10.66 16.58
CA ALA A 46 -16.79 -9.43 17.22
C ALA A 46 -16.49 -8.26 16.28
N ILE A 47 -17.47 -7.38 16.11
CA ILE A 47 -17.33 -6.17 15.29
C ILE A 47 -17.67 -4.99 16.19
N ALA A 48 -16.71 -4.08 16.37
CA ALA A 48 -16.86 -2.83 17.08
C ALA A 48 -15.82 -1.84 16.56
N SER A 49 -15.92 -0.57 16.96
CA SER A 49 -14.82 0.35 16.73
C SER A 49 -13.56 -0.12 17.47
N VAL A 50 -12.40 0.25 16.96
CA VAL A 50 -11.11 -0.09 17.61
C VAL A 50 -11.07 0.48 19.03
N GLU A 51 -11.63 1.67 19.23
CA GLU A 51 -11.71 2.36 20.51
C GLU A 51 -12.55 1.54 21.53
N THR A 52 -13.72 1.09 21.11
CA THR A 52 -14.59 0.21 21.91
C THR A 52 -13.92 -1.13 22.22
N MET A 53 -13.20 -1.73 21.27
CA MET A 53 -12.48 -2.98 21.51
C MET A 53 -11.34 -2.84 22.52
N ILE A 54 -10.60 -1.72 22.45
CA ILE A 54 -9.56 -1.39 23.43
C ILE A 54 -10.14 -1.19 24.83
N GLU A 55 -11.28 -0.48 24.93
CA GLU A 55 -12.00 -0.24 26.17
C GLU A 55 -12.46 -1.53 26.85
N TYR A 56 -12.98 -2.48 26.07
CA TYR A 56 -13.35 -3.82 26.53
C TYR A 56 -12.15 -4.77 26.76
N GLY A 57 -10.92 -4.32 26.45
CA GLY A 57 -9.68 -5.07 26.68
C GLY A 57 -9.41 -6.20 25.70
N PHE A 58 -10.21 -6.32 24.64
CA PHE A 58 -10.06 -7.36 23.61
C PHE A 58 -8.80 -7.22 22.76
N MET A 59 -8.20 -6.03 22.69
CA MET A 59 -7.09 -5.74 21.77
C MET A 59 -5.83 -5.21 22.46
N LYS A 60 -5.70 -5.32 23.78
CA LYS A 60 -4.51 -4.79 24.48
C LYS A 60 -3.20 -5.41 24.00
N ALA A 61 -3.18 -6.72 23.80
CA ALA A 61 -2.01 -7.41 23.23
C ALA A 61 -1.82 -7.08 21.73
N TRP A 62 -2.90 -6.89 21.01
CA TRP A 62 -2.88 -6.58 19.59
C TRP A 62 -2.49 -5.12 19.30
N ASP A 63 -2.86 -4.20 20.18
CA ASP A 63 -2.44 -2.80 20.08
C ASP A 63 -0.92 -2.67 20.22
N GLU A 64 -0.30 -3.46 21.11
CA GLU A 64 1.14 -3.50 21.28
C GLU A 64 1.84 -4.11 20.05
N GLU A 65 1.33 -5.24 19.53
CA GLU A 65 1.82 -5.85 18.28
C GLU A 65 1.61 -4.96 17.07
N LEU A 66 0.45 -4.30 16.95
CA LEU A 66 0.18 -3.35 15.86
C LEU A 66 1.07 -2.12 15.94
N ARG A 67 1.35 -1.59 17.12
CA ARG A 67 2.30 -0.48 17.30
C ARG A 67 3.72 -0.90 16.97
N GLU A 68 4.14 -2.08 17.38
CA GLU A 68 5.43 -2.64 16.99
C GLU A 68 5.50 -2.91 15.49
N TYR A 69 4.44 -3.48 14.91
CA TYR A 69 4.36 -3.71 13.46
C TYR A 69 4.39 -2.38 12.70
N ALA A 70 3.59 -1.40 13.11
CA ALA A 70 3.59 -0.07 12.51
C ALA A 70 4.96 0.64 12.67
N ALA A 71 5.63 0.49 13.83
CA ALA A 71 6.97 1.02 14.04
C ALA A 71 8.03 0.32 13.17
N ARG A 72 7.94 -1.00 13.01
CA ARG A 72 8.81 -1.78 12.11
C ARG A 72 8.56 -1.42 10.66
N GLU A 73 7.28 -1.26 10.27
CA GLU A 73 6.88 -0.82 8.93
C GLU A 73 7.38 0.60 8.62
N LEU A 74 7.25 1.53 9.58
CA LEU A 74 7.81 2.87 9.46
C LEU A 74 9.34 2.86 9.36
N GLN A 75 10.02 1.93 10.03
CA GLN A 75 11.47 1.76 9.89
C GLN A 75 11.86 1.08 8.57
N ARG A 76 11.07 0.10 8.09
CA ARG A 76 11.25 -0.52 6.77
C ARG A 76 10.96 0.46 5.62
N LYS A 77 10.00 1.37 5.82
CA LYS A 77 9.66 2.42 4.85
C LYS A 77 10.68 3.56 4.79
N LYS A 78 11.63 3.59 5.72
CA LYS A 78 12.69 4.61 5.68
C LYS A 78 13.72 4.22 4.63
N LEU A 79 13.61 4.87 3.48
CA LEU A 79 14.72 4.99 2.56
C LEU A 79 15.97 5.45 3.35
N ALA A 80 17.07 4.70 3.25
CA ALA A 80 18.31 5.07 3.90
C ALA A 80 18.89 6.33 3.21
N LEU A 81 18.54 7.49 3.77
CA LEU A 81 19.09 8.78 3.33
C LEU A 81 20.44 9.02 3.99
N SER A 82 21.33 9.69 3.28
CA SER A 82 22.60 10.16 3.84
C SER A 82 22.37 11.30 4.85
N PRO A 83 23.29 11.51 5.81
CA PRO A 83 23.15 12.62 6.74
C PRO A 83 23.02 13.97 6.01
N GLY A 84 21.94 14.70 6.31
CA GLY A 84 21.64 15.98 5.69
C GLY A 84 21.06 15.91 4.27
N GLU A 85 20.73 14.73 3.76
CA GLU A 85 20.03 14.55 2.48
C GLU A 85 18.53 14.80 2.67
N ALA A 86 17.94 15.66 1.84
CA ALA A 86 16.54 16.02 1.89
C ALA A 86 15.78 15.49 0.67
N ILE A 87 14.58 14.94 0.90
CA ILE A 87 13.67 14.57 -0.18
C ILE A 87 12.99 15.85 -0.70
N LEU A 88 13.10 16.10 -2.00
CA LEU A 88 12.48 17.23 -2.68
C LEU A 88 11.12 16.85 -3.26
N LEU A 89 11.04 15.62 -3.82
CA LEU A 89 9.83 15.12 -4.46
C LEU A 89 9.76 13.61 -4.27
N ASP A 90 8.54 13.07 -4.12
CA ASP A 90 8.29 11.64 -4.12
C ASP A 90 6.98 11.31 -4.85
N MET A 91 7.01 10.26 -5.67
CA MET A 91 5.87 9.83 -6.45
C MET A 91 5.95 8.34 -6.78
N PHE A 92 4.88 7.79 -7.33
CA PHE A 92 4.94 6.46 -7.91
C PHE A 92 5.79 6.48 -9.19
N GLY A 93 6.62 5.43 -9.36
CA GLY A 93 7.45 5.28 -10.54
C GLY A 93 7.76 3.83 -10.87
N SER A 94 8.36 3.59 -11.99
CA SER A 94 8.88 2.28 -12.36
C SER A 94 10.11 2.42 -13.24
N HIS A 95 10.98 1.41 -13.18
CA HIS A 95 12.23 1.32 -13.95
C HIS A 95 12.13 0.17 -14.94
N TRP A 96 12.51 0.42 -16.20
CA TRP A 96 12.67 -0.63 -17.18
C TRP A 96 13.95 -1.41 -16.91
N TYR A 97 13.80 -2.65 -16.48
CA TYR A 97 14.91 -3.56 -16.25
C TYR A 97 15.05 -4.55 -17.40
N SER A 98 16.25 -4.68 -17.93
CA SER A 98 16.57 -5.64 -19.00
C SER A 98 17.87 -6.34 -18.66
N ASP A 99 17.79 -7.66 -18.43
CA ASP A 99 18.96 -8.51 -18.21
C ASP A 99 18.73 -9.85 -18.94
N GLY A 100 19.53 -10.07 -19.96
CA GLY A 100 19.42 -11.24 -20.83
C GLY A 100 18.03 -11.37 -21.48
N ILE A 101 17.34 -12.47 -21.13
CA ILE A 101 15.96 -12.74 -21.61
C ILE A 101 14.89 -12.09 -20.72
N TYR A 102 15.25 -11.63 -19.54
CA TYR A 102 14.29 -11.02 -18.61
C TYR A 102 14.16 -9.54 -18.88
N ARG A 103 12.94 -9.11 -19.20
CA ARG A 103 12.61 -7.71 -19.43
C ARG A 103 11.31 -7.38 -18.72
N ALA A 104 11.33 -6.42 -17.82
CA ALA A 104 10.13 -6.02 -17.06
C ALA A 104 10.25 -4.60 -16.51
N TRP A 105 9.09 -3.97 -16.37
CA TRP A 105 8.95 -2.79 -15.55
C TRP A 105 8.96 -3.19 -14.06
N ARG A 106 9.84 -2.60 -13.29
CA ARG A 106 9.95 -2.82 -11.85
C ARG A 106 9.34 -1.61 -11.12
N PRO A 107 8.11 -1.76 -10.57
CA PRO A 107 7.45 -0.65 -9.90
C PRO A 107 8.05 -0.37 -8.52
N GLY A 108 7.97 0.89 -8.11
CA GLY A 108 8.43 1.36 -6.82
C GLY A 108 8.00 2.78 -6.53
N ARG A 109 8.60 3.39 -5.53
CA ARG A 109 8.46 4.80 -5.23
C ARG A 109 9.72 5.54 -5.67
N LEU A 110 9.54 6.53 -6.52
CA LEU A 110 10.60 7.39 -7.04
C LEU A 110 10.78 8.56 -6.08
N TYR A 111 12.00 8.74 -5.60
CA TYR A 111 12.41 9.84 -4.73
C TYR A 111 13.45 10.68 -5.43
N LEU A 112 13.18 11.96 -5.55
CA LEU A 112 14.17 12.96 -5.92
C LEU A 112 14.68 13.62 -4.64
N THR A 113 15.98 13.51 -4.40
CA THR A 113 16.62 14.20 -3.30
C THR A 113 17.47 15.36 -3.82
N ASP A 114 18.04 16.15 -2.92
CA ASP A 114 19.03 17.18 -3.25
C ASP A 114 20.35 16.64 -3.80
N ARG A 115 20.53 15.29 -3.82
CA ARG A 115 21.80 14.63 -4.20
C ARG A 115 21.65 13.57 -5.28
N ARG A 116 20.53 12.81 -5.27
CA ARG A 116 20.35 11.64 -6.13
C ARG A 116 18.87 11.38 -6.44
N LEU A 117 18.66 10.63 -7.51
CA LEU A 117 17.38 10.04 -7.86
C LEU A 117 17.38 8.57 -7.43
N ILE A 118 16.32 8.13 -6.75
CA ILE A 118 16.22 6.79 -6.17
C ILE A 118 14.87 6.20 -6.49
N LEU A 119 14.82 5.01 -7.06
CA LEU A 119 13.61 4.19 -7.13
C LEU A 119 13.70 3.07 -6.10
N TYR A 120 12.80 3.09 -5.14
CA TYR A 120 12.76 2.18 -4.03
C TYR A 120 11.50 1.35 -4.01
N ARG A 121 11.64 0.05 -3.86
CA ARG A 121 10.52 -0.88 -3.63
C ARG A 121 10.41 -1.18 -2.15
N GLN A 122 9.19 -1.10 -1.61
CA GLN A 122 8.96 -1.32 -0.18
C GLN A 122 8.88 -2.80 0.20
N GLU A 123 8.33 -3.63 -0.70
CA GLU A 123 8.13 -5.07 -0.45
C GLU A 123 8.53 -5.91 -1.68
N PRO A 124 9.61 -6.68 -1.57
CA PRO A 124 10.66 -6.62 -0.53
C PRO A 124 11.40 -5.29 -0.58
N ALA A 125 11.92 -4.84 0.58
CA ALA A 125 12.68 -3.59 0.68
C ALA A 125 13.96 -3.64 -0.15
N GLU A 126 13.98 -2.90 -1.27
CA GLU A 126 15.07 -2.94 -2.25
C GLU A 126 15.19 -1.63 -3.00
N VAL A 127 16.41 -1.15 -3.19
CA VAL A 127 16.70 -0.07 -4.13
C VAL A 127 16.74 -0.68 -5.53
N LEU A 128 15.77 -0.34 -6.36
CA LEU A 128 15.66 -0.84 -7.73
C LEU A 128 16.58 -0.12 -8.70
N PHE A 129 16.79 1.17 -8.45
CA PHE A 129 17.64 2.06 -9.22
C PHE A 129 18.05 3.24 -8.35
N GLN A 130 19.29 3.69 -8.49
CA GLN A 130 19.73 4.96 -7.92
C GLN A 130 20.87 5.55 -8.77
N THR A 131 20.88 6.87 -8.89
CA THR A 131 21.96 7.61 -9.53
C THR A 131 22.14 8.99 -8.88
N PRO A 132 23.37 9.44 -8.64
CA PRO A 132 23.65 10.82 -8.23
C PRO A 132 23.17 11.80 -9.31
N LEU A 133 22.62 12.95 -8.92
CA LEU A 133 22.17 13.96 -9.89
C LEU A 133 23.31 14.46 -10.80
N VAL A 134 24.51 14.48 -10.29
CA VAL A 134 25.72 14.91 -11.05
C VAL A 134 26.11 13.94 -12.16
N GLU A 135 25.63 12.70 -12.13
CA GLU A 135 25.86 11.69 -13.17
C GLU A 135 24.81 11.75 -14.30
N ILE A 136 23.74 12.50 -14.11
CA ILE A 136 22.69 12.68 -15.13
C ILE A 136 23.18 13.77 -16.09
N GLN A 137 23.48 13.37 -17.35
CA GLN A 137 23.95 14.29 -18.38
C GLN A 137 22.81 14.92 -19.17
N ASP A 138 21.78 14.11 -19.44
CA ASP A 138 20.63 14.56 -20.23
C ASP A 138 19.36 13.86 -19.76
N LEU A 139 18.22 14.53 -19.93
CA LEU A 139 16.92 14.05 -19.58
C LEU A 139 15.96 14.35 -20.73
N MET A 140 15.37 13.32 -21.29
CA MET A 140 14.35 13.44 -22.33
C MET A 140 13.05 12.82 -21.87
N VAL A 141 11.94 13.46 -22.20
CA VAL A 141 10.59 12.92 -22.01
C VAL A 141 10.05 12.56 -23.38
N ASN A 142 9.68 11.29 -23.56
CA ASN A 142 9.05 10.81 -24.78
C ASN A 142 7.71 10.16 -24.45
N GLU A 143 6.71 10.49 -25.25
CA GLU A 143 5.41 9.84 -25.17
C GLU A 143 5.48 8.49 -25.91
N GLU A 144 5.23 7.41 -25.18
CA GLU A 144 5.16 6.06 -25.75
C GLU A 144 3.76 5.48 -25.66
N THR A 145 3.36 4.81 -26.75
CA THR A 145 2.08 4.11 -26.80
C THR A 145 2.28 2.65 -26.41
N TYR A 146 1.70 2.26 -25.29
CA TYR A 146 1.67 0.86 -24.87
C TYR A 146 0.78 0.03 -25.81
N PHE A 147 1.02 -1.31 -25.83
CA PHE A 147 0.18 -2.24 -26.59
C PHE A 147 -1.31 -2.23 -26.18
N THR A 148 -1.65 -1.61 -25.05
CA THR A 148 -3.04 -1.34 -24.61
C THR A 148 -3.64 -0.08 -25.24
N GLY A 149 -2.89 0.67 -26.07
CA GLY A 149 -3.31 1.93 -26.67
C GLY A 149 -3.27 3.14 -25.71
N VAL A 150 -2.75 2.96 -24.50
CA VAL A 150 -2.58 4.05 -23.54
C VAL A 150 -1.25 4.74 -23.81
N GLN A 151 -1.28 6.05 -24.03
CA GLN A 151 -0.09 6.90 -24.11
C GLN A 151 0.41 7.21 -22.72
N ARG A 152 1.72 7.12 -22.52
CA ARG A 152 2.40 7.47 -21.28
C ARG A 152 3.71 8.15 -21.56
N ASP A 153 3.99 9.17 -20.77
CA ASP A 153 5.27 9.85 -20.80
C ASP A 153 6.31 8.98 -20.08
N LEU A 154 7.43 8.75 -20.73
CA LEU A 154 8.58 8.06 -20.19
C LEU A 154 9.76 8.99 -20.11
N LEU A 155 10.49 8.91 -19.00
CA LEU A 155 11.74 9.60 -18.75
C LEU A 155 12.90 8.74 -19.23
N TYR A 156 13.74 9.31 -20.06
CA TYR A 156 15.00 8.72 -20.51
C TYR A 156 16.16 9.54 -19.91
N LEU A 157 16.89 8.90 -19.00
CA LEU A 157 18.06 9.49 -18.36
C LEU A 157 19.33 9.00 -19.05
N SER A 158 20.10 9.90 -19.59
CA SER A 158 21.44 9.61 -20.10
C SER A 158 22.46 9.81 -18.98
N LEU A 159 23.13 8.75 -18.56
CA LEU A 159 24.11 8.79 -17.49
C LEU A 159 25.52 9.06 -18.02
N ALA A 160 26.40 9.58 -17.17
CA ALA A 160 27.81 9.82 -17.49
C ALA A 160 28.55 8.53 -17.91
N THR A 161 28.04 7.36 -17.53
CA THR A 161 28.54 6.05 -17.96
C THR A 161 28.25 5.72 -19.41
N GLY A 162 27.38 6.51 -20.09
CA GLY A 162 26.85 6.23 -21.42
C GLY A 162 25.62 5.31 -21.42
N GLU A 163 25.16 4.91 -20.25
CA GLU A 163 23.91 4.13 -20.09
C GLU A 163 22.71 5.04 -20.22
N VAL A 164 21.64 4.53 -20.88
CA VAL A 164 20.34 5.19 -20.95
C VAL A 164 19.34 4.40 -20.12
N VAL A 165 18.79 5.04 -19.11
CA VAL A 165 17.83 4.44 -18.18
C VAL A 165 16.45 4.95 -18.50
N SER A 166 15.48 4.03 -18.66
CA SER A 166 14.08 4.37 -18.89
C SER A 166 13.29 4.27 -17.60
N LEU A 167 12.64 5.35 -17.22
CA LEU A 167 11.80 5.46 -16.04
C LEU A 167 10.39 5.90 -16.42
N TYR A 168 9.42 5.42 -15.67
CA TYR A 168 8.08 5.99 -15.63
C TYR A 168 7.92 6.74 -14.32
N ALA A 169 7.30 7.91 -14.36
CA ALA A 169 6.90 8.67 -13.19
C ALA A 169 5.41 9.07 -13.35
N GLU A 170 4.68 9.08 -12.24
CA GLU A 170 3.23 9.35 -12.24
C GLU A 170 2.93 10.80 -12.65
N ASP A 171 3.78 11.75 -12.25
CA ASP A 171 3.67 13.16 -12.59
C ASP A 171 5.05 13.69 -13.02
N ILE A 172 5.26 13.74 -14.33
CA ILE A 172 6.51 14.23 -14.92
C ILE A 172 6.55 15.78 -14.98
N GLY A 173 5.40 16.43 -14.82
CA GLY A 173 5.27 17.87 -14.87
C GLY A 173 5.38 18.59 -13.52
N ALA A 174 5.58 17.83 -12.43
CA ALA A 174 5.62 18.36 -11.06
C ALA A 174 6.90 19.14 -10.74
#